data_b84ee1d94c08d096027fcc5bf0e1bfdc
#
_entry.id   b84ee1d94c08d096027fcc5bf0e1bfdc
#
_cell.length_a   1.000
_cell.length_b   1.000
_cell.length_c   1.000
_cell.angle_alpha   90.00
_cell.angle_beta   90.00
_cell.angle_gamma   90.00
#
_symmetry.space_group_name_H-M   'P 1'
#
loop_
_entity.id
_entity.type
_entity.pdbx_description
1 polymer ?
#
loop_
_entity_poly.entity_id
_entity_poly.type
_entity_poly.pdbx_seq_one_letter_code
_entity_poly.pdbx_strand_id
1 'polypeptide(L)'
;SETLIKLGHEVEVVTSRYSRMPEIERIKGIKVTRLPQWANMYNTPVVMGIQSFVRKSHADVVHVHSPPPFTERFAAKGAKESLKPLVITQHCDLELKGLFGRVAVSLYQNALGKYPLEAADRVISTTESYATTSRSLWDIDVSVVPNAVDTDRFRPENQGDFIRDKFAGNDEPLALFVGRLVPHKGIGILIRALNYTENGKLLIVGDGPYLNWLKRLARKMKLENRIVFVGPISDYWLPAYYAATDVVILPSTSRLEAFGIVGLEGMASGKPLILSDIPGVRDVISSEEGFIVEPLDPEALAEALEKVWNYPEMAKQMGKRGRERVEKLFSWEKVARDIEKIFIEVTAK
;
A
#
# COMPACT_ATOMS: atom_id res chain seq x y z
N SER A 1 -8.52 -0.27 12.95
CA SER A 1 -8.89 0.29 14.28
C SER A 1 -10.38 0.63 14.36
N GLU A 2 -10.93 1.49 13.47
CA GLU A 2 -12.36 1.88 13.52
C GLU A 2 -13.31 0.67 13.48
N THR A 3 -13.03 -0.31 12.62
CA THR A 3 -13.83 -1.53 12.49
C THR A 3 -13.72 -2.43 13.73
N LEU A 4 -12.56 -2.52 14.36
CA LEU A 4 -12.39 -3.26 15.62
C LEU A 4 -13.21 -2.63 16.75
N ILE A 5 -13.31 -1.30 16.80
CA ILE A 5 -14.21 -0.62 17.76
C ILE A 5 -15.67 -0.99 17.50
N LYS A 6 -16.10 -1.06 16.22
CA LYS A 6 -17.46 -1.52 15.87
C LYS A 6 -17.72 -2.97 16.26
N LEU A 7 -16.67 -3.80 16.35
CA LEU A 7 -16.74 -5.18 16.84
C LEU A 7 -16.74 -5.28 18.38
N GLY A 8 -16.64 -4.15 19.09
CA GLY A 8 -16.71 -4.10 20.56
C GLY A 8 -15.37 -4.00 21.28
N HIS A 9 -14.26 -3.85 20.54
CA HIS A 9 -12.94 -3.72 21.15
C HIS A 9 -12.60 -2.28 21.52
N GLU A 10 -11.82 -2.10 22.59
CA GLU A 10 -11.17 -0.83 22.88
C GLU A 10 -9.81 -0.78 22.16
N VAL A 11 -9.55 0.30 21.40
CA VAL A 11 -8.33 0.45 20.62
C VAL A 11 -7.58 1.72 21.00
N GLU A 12 -6.31 1.56 21.37
CA GLU A 12 -5.36 2.65 21.55
C GLU A 12 -4.26 2.57 20.50
N VAL A 13 -4.02 3.67 19.79
CA VAL A 13 -2.94 3.80 18.80
C VAL A 13 -1.79 4.59 19.39
N VAL A 14 -0.58 4.04 19.31
CA VAL A 14 0.65 4.71 19.73
C VAL A 14 1.50 5.03 18.51
N THR A 15 1.92 6.28 18.39
CA THR A 15 2.70 6.75 17.25
C THR A 15 3.70 7.84 17.65
N SER A 16 4.50 8.31 16.70
CA SER A 16 5.43 9.42 16.90
C SER A 16 4.69 10.77 16.88
N ARG A 17 5.16 11.72 17.67
CA ARG A 17 4.66 13.09 17.70
C ARG A 17 5.38 13.97 16.70
N TYR A 18 4.64 14.52 15.76
CA TYR A 18 5.09 15.60 14.87
C TYR A 18 4.84 16.97 15.51
N SER A 19 5.73 17.90 15.35
CA SER A 19 6.01 19.15 16.09
C SER A 19 4.86 19.86 16.82
N ARG A 20 3.67 20.03 16.26
CA ARG A 20 2.54 20.76 16.88
C ARG A 20 1.33 19.90 17.20
N MET A 21 1.43 18.58 17.03
CA MET A 21 0.32 17.69 17.32
C MET A 21 0.17 17.47 18.84
N PRO A 22 -1.08 17.34 19.35
CA PRO A 22 -1.30 17.03 20.75
C PRO A 22 -0.71 15.66 21.11
N GLU A 23 -0.29 15.50 22.35
CA GLU A 23 0.26 14.24 22.87
C GLU A 23 -0.81 13.15 22.90
N ILE A 24 -2.02 13.50 23.34
CA ILE A 24 -3.17 12.59 23.39
C ILE A 24 -4.33 13.25 22.65
N GLU A 25 -4.99 12.48 21.81
CA GLU A 25 -6.16 12.90 21.03
C GLU A 25 -7.13 11.73 20.85
N ARG A 26 -8.42 12.02 20.71
CA ARG A 26 -9.40 11.02 20.26
C ARG A 26 -9.80 11.31 18.82
N ILE A 27 -9.60 10.33 17.93
CA ILE A 27 -9.96 10.40 16.52
C ILE A 27 -10.95 9.27 16.24
N LYS A 28 -12.19 9.58 15.89
CA LYS A 28 -13.25 8.60 15.61
C LYS A 28 -13.39 7.50 16.69
N GLY A 29 -13.30 7.88 17.95
CA GLY A 29 -13.37 6.96 19.09
C GLY A 29 -12.05 6.32 19.50
N ILE A 30 -11.02 6.34 18.63
CA ILE A 30 -9.71 5.78 18.89
C ILE A 30 -8.90 6.74 19.76
N LYS A 31 -8.34 6.26 20.87
CA LYS A 31 -7.35 7.01 21.64
C LYS A 31 -6.01 6.96 20.91
N VAL A 32 -5.50 8.11 20.51
CA VAL A 32 -4.19 8.25 19.86
C VAL A 32 -3.21 8.90 20.81
N THR A 33 -2.17 8.17 21.20
CA THR A 33 -1.06 8.66 22.05
C THR A 33 0.18 8.86 21.19
N ARG A 34 0.71 10.08 21.17
CA ARG A 34 1.90 10.45 20.39
C ARG A 34 3.10 10.64 21.29
N LEU A 35 4.06 9.76 21.15
CA LEU A 35 5.30 9.79 21.92
C LEU A 35 6.37 10.66 21.25
N PRO A 36 7.27 11.28 22.03
CA PRO A 36 8.31 12.14 21.50
C PRO A 36 9.29 11.39 20.60
N GLN A 37 9.71 12.05 19.52
CA GLN A 37 10.80 11.56 18.67
C GLN A 37 12.15 11.95 19.25
N TRP A 38 13.09 11.02 19.27
CA TRP A 38 14.49 11.30 19.61
C TRP A 38 15.30 11.66 18.36
N ALA A 39 15.05 10.95 17.25
CA ALA A 39 15.73 11.15 15.98
C ALA A 39 14.82 10.77 14.81
N ASN A 40 15.19 11.21 13.62
CA ASN A 40 14.58 10.74 12.38
C ASN A 40 15.70 10.20 11.47
N MET A 41 15.71 8.89 11.24
CA MET A 41 16.70 8.22 10.40
C MET A 41 16.04 7.71 9.12
N TYR A 42 16.45 8.21 7.97
CA TYR A 42 15.90 7.84 6.66
C TYR A 42 14.37 7.94 6.57
N ASN A 43 13.80 9.03 7.09
CA ASN A 43 12.35 9.25 7.24
C ASN A 43 11.64 8.25 8.18
N THR A 44 12.41 7.57 9.03
CA THR A 44 11.88 6.67 10.04
C THR A 44 12.09 7.30 11.42
N PRO A 45 11.02 7.63 12.15
CA PRO A 45 11.15 8.20 13.49
C PRO A 45 11.64 7.15 14.49
N VAL A 46 12.64 7.51 15.29
CA VAL A 46 13.04 6.76 16.48
C VAL A 46 12.27 7.34 17.65
N VAL A 47 11.34 6.56 18.19
CA VAL A 47 10.38 7.02 19.19
C VAL A 47 10.81 6.56 20.58
N MET A 48 10.91 7.49 21.51
CA MET A 48 11.24 7.18 22.90
C MET A 48 10.00 6.78 23.70
N GLY A 49 10.21 5.85 24.63
CA GLY A 49 9.18 5.48 25.61
C GLY A 49 8.21 4.37 25.17
N ILE A 50 8.28 3.86 23.92
CA ILE A 50 7.41 2.78 23.45
C ILE A 50 7.45 1.55 24.36
N GLN A 51 8.64 1.08 24.74
CA GLN A 51 8.80 -0.09 25.64
C GLN A 51 8.07 0.14 26.98
N SER A 52 8.31 1.30 27.59
CA SER A 52 7.65 1.65 28.86
C SER A 52 6.14 1.82 28.71
N PHE A 53 5.70 2.39 27.59
CA PHE A 53 4.28 2.57 27.30
C PHE A 53 3.59 1.21 27.17
N VAL A 54 4.11 0.31 26.34
CA VAL A 54 3.56 -1.05 26.12
C VAL A 54 3.54 -1.83 27.46
N ARG A 55 4.62 -1.77 28.24
CA ARG A 55 4.70 -2.44 29.54
C ARG A 55 3.61 -1.99 30.50
N LYS A 56 3.30 -0.68 30.54
CA LYS A 56 2.34 -0.06 31.45
C LYS A 56 0.90 -0.07 30.93
N SER A 57 0.68 -0.37 29.65
CA SER A 57 -0.67 -0.42 29.08
C SER A 57 -1.50 -1.55 29.71
N HIS A 58 -2.82 -1.44 29.65
CA HIS A 58 -3.76 -2.49 30.09
C HIS A 58 -4.29 -3.31 28.89
N ALA A 59 -3.64 -3.21 27.72
CA ALA A 59 -4.06 -3.94 26.52
C ALA A 59 -3.85 -5.44 26.69
N ASP A 60 -4.81 -6.23 26.21
CA ASP A 60 -4.76 -7.69 26.18
C ASP A 60 -3.82 -8.19 25.08
N VAL A 61 -3.64 -7.43 24.00
CA VAL A 61 -2.75 -7.75 22.88
C VAL A 61 -2.04 -6.50 22.38
N VAL A 62 -0.78 -6.67 21.99
CA VAL A 62 0.03 -5.63 21.36
C VAL A 62 0.15 -5.94 19.88
N HIS A 63 -0.32 -5.04 19.01
CA HIS A 63 -0.20 -5.18 17.57
C HIS A 63 0.75 -4.14 16.99
N VAL A 64 1.78 -4.58 16.30
CA VAL A 64 2.83 -3.72 15.73
C VAL A 64 2.84 -3.83 14.21
N HIS A 65 2.96 -2.68 13.55
CA HIS A 65 3.15 -2.61 12.10
C HIS A 65 4.64 -2.38 11.79
N SER A 66 5.24 -3.29 11.02
CA SER A 66 6.66 -3.26 10.64
C SER A 66 6.83 -2.97 9.12
N PRO A 67 7.90 -2.25 8.70
CA PRO A 67 8.79 -1.46 9.51
C PRO A 67 8.11 -0.21 10.08
N PRO A 68 8.51 0.43 11.15
CA PRO A 68 9.85 0.96 11.40
C PRO A 68 10.65 0.14 12.40
N PRO A 69 11.93 -0.08 12.11
CA PRO A 69 12.75 -1.09 12.78
C PRO A 69 12.96 -0.89 14.28
N PHE A 70 13.05 0.34 14.76
CA PHE A 70 13.28 0.59 16.19
C PHE A 70 11.99 0.47 17.01
N THR A 71 10.87 0.88 16.44
CA THR A 71 9.56 0.84 17.10
C THR A 71 9.15 -0.60 17.42
N GLU A 72 9.28 -1.51 16.44
CA GLU A 72 8.93 -2.92 16.62
C GLU A 72 9.76 -3.59 17.72
N ARG A 73 11.09 -3.31 17.78
CA ARG A 73 11.97 -3.88 18.79
C ARG A 73 11.62 -3.40 20.21
N PHE A 74 11.33 -2.12 20.38
CA PHE A 74 10.96 -1.58 21.68
C PHE A 74 9.57 -2.06 22.12
N ALA A 75 8.63 -2.18 21.19
CA ALA A 75 7.31 -2.74 21.47
C ALA A 75 7.42 -4.22 21.88
N ALA A 76 8.21 -5.03 21.15
CA ALA A 76 8.44 -6.44 21.45
C ALA A 76 9.06 -6.64 22.83
N LYS A 77 10.06 -5.80 23.22
CA LYS A 77 10.61 -5.84 24.58
C LYS A 77 9.56 -5.50 25.63
N GLY A 78 8.75 -4.46 25.41
CA GLY A 78 7.70 -4.07 26.34
C GLY A 78 6.62 -5.14 26.51
N ALA A 79 6.22 -5.78 25.42
CA ALA A 79 5.27 -6.90 25.41
C ALA A 79 5.81 -8.10 26.21
N LYS A 80 7.06 -8.51 25.93
CA LYS A 80 7.73 -9.59 26.65
C LYS A 80 7.87 -9.32 28.15
N GLU A 81 8.28 -8.11 28.55
CA GLU A 81 8.43 -7.72 29.95
C GLU A 81 7.10 -7.69 30.72
N SER A 82 5.98 -7.52 30.03
CA SER A 82 4.63 -7.48 30.63
C SER A 82 3.79 -8.72 30.31
N LEU A 83 4.40 -9.75 29.72
CA LEU A 83 3.74 -11.01 29.35
C LEU A 83 2.49 -10.81 28.49
N LYS A 84 2.52 -9.81 27.60
CA LYS A 84 1.43 -9.55 26.67
C LYS A 84 1.66 -10.25 25.34
N PRO A 85 0.65 -10.88 24.75
CA PRO A 85 0.70 -11.38 23.40
C PRO A 85 1.11 -10.29 22.41
N LEU A 86 2.02 -10.64 21.50
CA LEU A 86 2.56 -9.75 20.47
C LEU A 86 2.19 -10.25 19.08
N VAL A 87 1.49 -9.43 18.32
CA VAL A 87 1.22 -9.65 16.89
C VAL A 87 1.98 -8.62 16.07
N ILE A 88 2.67 -9.05 15.00
CA ILE A 88 3.39 -8.14 14.10
C ILE A 88 2.86 -8.28 12.69
N THR A 89 2.40 -7.18 12.09
CA THR A 89 2.13 -7.14 10.64
C THR A 89 3.35 -6.61 9.91
N GLN A 90 3.97 -7.47 9.11
CA GLN A 90 5.10 -7.13 8.25
C GLN A 90 4.58 -6.62 6.90
N HIS A 91 4.73 -5.31 6.64
CA HIS A 91 4.26 -4.69 5.40
C HIS A 91 5.27 -4.77 4.26
N CYS A 92 6.56 -4.64 4.54
CA CYS A 92 7.61 -4.77 3.53
C CYS A 92 8.98 -5.06 4.18
N ASP A 93 9.90 -5.59 3.38
CA ASP A 93 11.30 -5.72 3.76
C ASP A 93 12.00 -4.35 3.72
N LEU A 94 13.03 -4.19 4.56
CA LEU A 94 13.91 -3.05 4.45
C LEU A 94 14.84 -3.22 3.25
N GLU A 95 14.85 -2.25 2.36
CA GLU A 95 15.77 -2.20 1.23
C GLU A 95 16.55 -0.88 1.21
N LEU A 96 17.88 -0.97 1.23
CA LEU A 96 18.77 0.14 0.96
C LEU A 96 19.57 -0.14 -0.30
N LYS A 97 19.69 0.86 -1.17
CA LYS A 97 20.40 0.72 -2.46
C LYS A 97 21.91 0.67 -2.28
N GLY A 98 22.58 -0.03 -3.22
CA GLY A 98 24.03 -0.15 -3.27
C GLY A 98 24.62 -1.22 -2.32
N LEU A 99 25.90 -1.53 -2.51
CA LEU A 99 26.58 -2.58 -1.76
C LEU A 99 26.60 -2.28 -0.24
N PHE A 100 26.93 -1.06 0.15
CA PHE A 100 26.92 -0.64 1.54
C PHE A 100 25.53 -0.71 2.16
N GLY A 101 24.48 -0.34 1.40
CA GLY A 101 23.10 -0.44 1.85
C GLY A 101 22.69 -1.90 2.11
N ARG A 102 23.06 -2.83 1.22
CA ARG A 102 22.80 -4.26 1.41
C ARG A 102 23.49 -4.84 2.64
N VAL A 103 24.75 -4.47 2.86
CA VAL A 103 25.51 -4.88 4.05
C VAL A 103 24.86 -4.32 5.32
N ALA A 104 24.50 -3.04 5.31
CA ALA A 104 23.85 -2.41 6.46
C ALA A 104 22.50 -3.07 6.79
N VAL A 105 21.67 -3.37 5.78
CA VAL A 105 20.38 -4.09 5.98
C VAL A 105 20.64 -5.50 6.49
N SER A 106 21.64 -6.22 5.95
CA SER A 106 21.97 -7.57 6.41
C SER A 106 22.45 -7.58 7.86
N LEU A 107 23.33 -6.66 8.23
CA LEU A 107 23.78 -6.50 9.63
C LEU A 107 22.60 -6.14 10.57
N TYR A 108 21.76 -5.21 10.13
CA TYR A 108 20.56 -4.84 10.88
C TYR A 108 19.65 -6.04 11.09
N GLN A 109 19.29 -6.76 10.02
CA GLN A 109 18.41 -7.92 10.08
C GLN A 109 18.95 -9.00 11.03
N ASN A 110 20.26 -9.30 10.94
CA ASN A 110 20.89 -10.32 11.79
C ASN A 110 21.02 -9.90 13.27
N ALA A 111 21.29 -8.62 13.53
CA ALA A 111 21.54 -8.14 14.89
C ALA A 111 20.28 -7.63 15.62
N LEU A 112 19.33 -7.04 14.90
CA LEU A 112 18.21 -6.29 15.48
C LEU A 112 16.84 -6.69 14.93
N GLY A 113 16.75 -7.02 13.64
CA GLY A 113 15.48 -7.20 12.92
C GLY A 113 14.80 -8.56 13.19
N LYS A 114 15.56 -9.62 13.48
CA LYS A 114 14.99 -10.94 13.78
C LYS A 114 14.28 -11.00 15.11
N TYR A 115 14.84 -10.35 16.14
CA TYR A 115 14.30 -10.44 17.49
C TYR A 115 12.80 -10.09 17.62
N PRO A 116 12.26 -9.02 17.01
CA PRO A 116 10.84 -8.74 17.10
C PRO A 116 9.97 -9.86 16.50
N LEU A 117 10.36 -10.36 15.31
CA LEU A 117 9.62 -11.41 14.61
C LEU A 117 9.67 -12.76 15.36
N GLU A 118 10.83 -13.12 15.91
CA GLU A 118 11.00 -14.32 16.73
C GLU A 118 10.28 -14.21 18.10
N ALA A 119 10.11 -13.00 18.62
CA ALA A 119 9.43 -12.75 19.89
C ALA A 119 7.89 -12.61 19.71
N ALA A 120 7.39 -12.56 18.49
CA ALA A 120 5.96 -12.43 18.22
C ALA A 120 5.23 -13.77 18.41
N ASP A 121 4.06 -13.73 19.02
CA ASP A 121 3.15 -14.90 19.13
C ASP A 121 2.50 -15.22 17.78
N ARG A 122 2.38 -14.19 16.90
CA ARG A 122 1.94 -14.33 15.53
C ARG A 122 2.52 -13.23 14.65
N VAL A 123 2.99 -13.63 13.47
CA VAL A 123 3.39 -12.69 12.41
C VAL A 123 2.37 -12.73 11.28
N ILE A 124 2.01 -11.56 10.77
CA ILE A 124 1.08 -11.39 9.66
C ILE A 124 1.84 -10.83 8.46
N SER A 125 1.65 -11.41 7.29
CA SER A 125 2.01 -10.83 5.99
C SER A 125 0.77 -10.45 5.20
N THR A 126 0.91 -9.50 4.30
CA THR A 126 -0.22 -9.00 3.50
C THR A 126 -0.59 -9.91 2.33
N THR A 127 0.34 -10.74 1.86
CA THR A 127 0.09 -11.73 0.78
C THR A 127 0.98 -12.96 0.93
N GLU A 128 0.54 -14.06 0.30
CA GLU A 128 1.26 -15.34 0.29
C GLU A 128 2.58 -15.26 -0.47
N SER A 129 2.57 -14.67 -1.68
CA SER A 129 3.79 -14.58 -2.49
C SER A 129 4.84 -13.66 -1.85
N TYR A 130 4.40 -12.65 -1.10
CA TYR A 130 5.30 -11.81 -0.33
C TYR A 130 5.90 -12.57 0.85
N ALA A 131 5.07 -13.28 1.62
CA ALA A 131 5.50 -14.08 2.77
C ALA A 131 6.58 -15.11 2.37
N THR A 132 6.30 -15.90 1.33
CA THR A 132 7.19 -17.00 0.87
C THR A 132 8.48 -16.53 0.25
N THR A 133 8.55 -15.28 -0.22
CA THR A 133 9.74 -14.71 -0.87
C THR A 133 10.47 -13.67 -0.03
N SER A 134 9.93 -13.27 1.14
CA SER A 134 10.56 -12.33 2.05
C SER A 134 11.68 -12.98 2.85
N ARG A 135 12.86 -12.34 2.84
CA ARG A 135 14.01 -12.81 3.63
C ARG A 135 13.82 -12.64 5.12
N SER A 136 13.09 -11.60 5.52
CA SER A 136 12.83 -11.34 6.94
C SER A 136 11.83 -12.33 7.54
N LEU A 137 11.02 -12.99 6.71
CA LEU A 137 10.01 -13.98 7.11
C LEU A 137 10.45 -15.43 6.92
N TRP A 138 11.66 -15.68 6.45
CA TRP A 138 12.21 -17.04 6.39
C TRP A 138 12.24 -17.68 7.78
N ASP A 139 11.78 -18.89 7.89
CA ASP A 139 11.66 -19.67 9.13
C ASP A 139 10.68 -19.10 10.18
N ILE A 140 9.82 -18.15 9.77
CA ILE A 140 8.74 -17.59 10.60
C ILE A 140 7.41 -18.19 10.17
N ASP A 141 6.61 -18.67 11.14
CA ASP A 141 5.20 -19.05 10.89
C ASP A 141 4.36 -17.80 10.68
N VAL A 142 3.81 -17.66 9.47
CA VAL A 142 3.14 -16.44 9.02
C VAL A 142 1.68 -16.71 8.70
N SER A 143 0.78 -15.90 9.27
CA SER A 143 -0.61 -15.80 8.83
C SER A 143 -0.73 -14.77 7.71
N VAL A 144 -1.57 -15.04 6.71
CA VAL A 144 -1.80 -14.07 5.63
C VAL A 144 -3.10 -13.33 5.88
N VAL A 145 -3.01 -12.00 6.06
CA VAL A 145 -4.16 -11.10 6.17
C VAL A 145 -3.90 -9.88 5.28
N PRO A 146 -4.68 -9.70 4.20
CA PRO A 146 -4.42 -8.63 3.24
C PRO A 146 -4.69 -7.23 3.81
N ASN A 147 -4.22 -6.20 3.11
CA ASN A 147 -4.69 -4.84 3.34
C ASN A 147 -6.14 -4.71 2.92
N ALA A 148 -6.82 -3.71 3.47
CA ALA A 148 -8.22 -3.41 3.16
C ALA A 148 -8.37 -2.06 2.46
N VAL A 149 -9.54 -1.86 1.86
CA VAL A 149 -9.97 -0.59 1.28
C VAL A 149 -11.37 -0.23 1.75
N ASP A 150 -11.67 1.07 1.77
CA ASP A 150 -13.00 1.61 2.04
C ASP A 150 -13.85 1.53 0.77
N THR A 151 -14.68 0.50 0.68
CA THR A 151 -15.55 0.21 -0.46
C THR A 151 -16.76 1.15 -0.58
N ASP A 152 -17.11 1.86 0.50
CA ASP A 152 -18.16 2.89 0.47
C ASP A 152 -17.61 4.20 -0.09
N ARG A 153 -16.36 4.50 0.21
CA ARG A 153 -15.64 5.68 -0.30
C ARG A 153 -15.24 5.52 -1.76
N PHE A 154 -14.63 4.39 -2.12
CA PHE A 154 -14.25 4.04 -3.48
C PHE A 154 -15.32 3.13 -4.07
N ARG A 155 -16.11 3.67 -5.00
CA ARG A 155 -17.23 2.94 -5.62
C ARG A 155 -17.46 3.42 -7.06
N PRO A 156 -18.06 2.58 -7.92
CA PRO A 156 -18.28 2.91 -9.33
C PRO A 156 -19.17 4.15 -9.54
N GLU A 157 -20.08 4.44 -8.59
CA GLU A 157 -21.04 5.54 -8.66
C GLU A 157 -20.44 6.92 -8.31
N ASN A 158 -19.14 6.97 -7.96
CA ASN A 158 -18.48 8.25 -7.72
C ASN A 158 -18.45 9.09 -8.98
N GLN A 159 -18.71 10.39 -8.82
CA GLN A 159 -18.75 11.34 -9.95
C GLN A 159 -17.31 11.64 -10.42
N GLY A 160 -17.00 11.26 -11.65
CA GLY A 160 -15.70 11.46 -12.29
C GLY A 160 -15.76 12.32 -13.56
N ASP A 161 -16.96 12.63 -14.10
CA ASP A 161 -17.15 13.25 -15.40
C ASP A 161 -16.41 14.59 -15.53
N PHE A 162 -16.47 15.45 -14.52
CA PHE A 162 -15.79 16.75 -14.54
C PHE A 162 -14.23 16.62 -14.59
N ILE A 163 -13.67 15.50 -14.09
CA ILE A 163 -12.24 15.19 -14.22
C ILE A 163 -11.96 14.71 -15.65
N ARG A 164 -12.83 13.83 -16.17
CA ARG A 164 -12.71 13.30 -17.53
C ARG A 164 -12.80 14.43 -18.57
N ASP A 165 -13.81 15.28 -18.49
CA ASP A 165 -14.01 16.43 -19.38
C ASP A 165 -12.81 17.38 -19.36
N LYS A 166 -12.23 17.61 -18.19
CA LYS A 166 -11.07 18.48 -18.03
C LYS A 166 -9.82 17.94 -18.72
N PHE A 167 -9.60 16.64 -18.73
CA PHE A 167 -8.30 16.07 -19.10
C PHE A 167 -8.32 15.22 -20.39
N ALA A 168 -9.42 14.59 -20.74
CA ALA A 168 -9.50 13.68 -21.88
C ALA A 168 -10.67 13.97 -22.85
N GLY A 169 -11.80 14.47 -22.37
CA GLY A 169 -13.04 14.43 -23.12
C GLY A 169 -13.67 13.02 -23.13
N ASN A 170 -14.79 12.88 -23.87
CA ASN A 170 -15.60 11.65 -23.77
C ASN A 170 -15.00 10.42 -24.48
N ASP A 171 -14.30 10.64 -25.59
CA ASP A 171 -13.86 9.55 -26.48
C ASP A 171 -12.38 9.18 -26.34
N GLU A 172 -11.60 9.94 -25.56
CA GLU A 172 -10.17 9.67 -25.40
C GLU A 172 -9.93 8.73 -24.23
N PRO A 173 -9.26 7.57 -24.42
CA PRO A 173 -8.96 6.64 -23.36
C PRO A 173 -8.08 7.27 -22.29
N LEU A 174 -8.37 6.97 -21.01
CA LEU A 174 -7.73 7.62 -19.87
C LEU A 174 -7.21 6.59 -18.85
N ALA A 175 -5.90 6.55 -18.68
CA ALA A 175 -5.23 5.74 -17.67
C ALA A 175 -4.89 6.55 -16.42
N LEU A 176 -4.85 5.90 -15.27
CA LEU A 176 -4.52 6.51 -13.98
C LEU A 176 -3.35 5.81 -13.30
N PHE A 177 -2.38 6.62 -12.89
CA PHE A 177 -1.38 6.27 -11.87
C PHE A 177 -1.59 7.13 -10.63
N VAL A 178 -1.60 6.51 -9.45
CA VAL A 178 -1.65 7.18 -8.15
C VAL A 178 -0.47 6.75 -7.29
N GLY A 179 0.27 7.71 -6.73
CA GLY A 179 1.32 7.38 -5.77
C GLY A 179 2.49 8.34 -5.71
N ARG A 180 3.45 8.02 -4.85
CA ARG A 180 4.69 8.80 -4.74
C ARG A 180 5.53 8.67 -6.00
N LEU A 181 6.06 9.79 -6.49
CA LEU A 181 6.89 9.81 -7.70
C LEU A 181 8.35 9.47 -7.34
N VAL A 182 8.60 8.16 -7.18
CA VAL A 182 9.90 7.58 -6.84
C VAL A 182 10.28 6.47 -7.83
N PRO A 183 11.59 6.11 -7.98
CA PRO A 183 12.04 5.20 -9.03
C PRO A 183 11.35 3.84 -9.05
N HIS A 184 11.15 3.22 -7.87
CA HIS A 184 10.59 1.86 -7.78
C HIS A 184 9.11 1.76 -8.17
N LYS A 185 8.39 2.88 -8.27
CA LYS A 185 7.00 2.90 -8.76
C LYS A 185 6.88 2.75 -10.29
N GLY A 186 7.98 2.70 -11.02
CA GLY A 186 7.98 2.35 -12.44
C GLY A 186 7.35 3.34 -13.41
N ILE A 187 7.04 4.57 -12.98
CA ILE A 187 6.34 5.58 -13.80
C ILE A 187 7.11 5.88 -15.09
N GLY A 188 8.45 5.81 -15.06
CA GLY A 188 9.26 5.98 -16.27
C GLY A 188 9.06 4.87 -17.30
N ILE A 189 8.68 3.65 -16.87
CA ILE A 189 8.30 2.53 -17.76
C ILE A 189 6.94 2.81 -18.36
N LEU A 190 5.99 3.27 -17.54
CA LEU A 190 4.66 3.64 -18.01
C LEU A 190 4.68 4.78 -19.05
N ILE A 191 5.53 5.80 -18.85
CA ILE A 191 5.75 6.85 -19.86
C ILE A 191 6.30 6.27 -21.17
N ARG A 192 7.22 5.30 -21.09
CA ARG A 192 7.73 4.62 -22.30
C ARG A 192 6.67 3.76 -22.96
N ALA A 193 5.83 3.09 -22.18
CA ALA A 193 4.72 2.28 -22.70
C ALA A 193 3.77 3.11 -23.57
N LEU A 194 3.44 4.34 -23.15
CA LEU A 194 2.60 5.23 -23.98
C LEU A 194 3.17 5.54 -25.37
N ASN A 195 4.48 5.41 -25.57
CA ASN A 195 5.08 5.59 -26.91
C ASN A 195 4.77 4.47 -27.87
N TYR A 196 4.34 3.31 -27.37
CA TYR A 196 3.92 2.15 -28.15
C TYR A 196 2.40 2.09 -28.34
N THR A 197 1.63 2.98 -27.71
CA THR A 197 0.18 3.07 -27.87
C THR A 197 -0.21 4.15 -28.88
N GLU A 198 -1.26 3.92 -29.66
CA GLU A 198 -1.73 4.86 -30.68
C GLU A 198 -2.39 6.09 -30.05
N ASN A 199 -3.26 5.87 -29.08
CA ASN A 199 -4.09 6.89 -28.44
C ASN A 199 -4.02 6.84 -26.92
N GLY A 200 -4.82 7.68 -26.26
CA GLY A 200 -5.04 7.68 -24.84
C GLY A 200 -4.10 8.59 -24.04
N LYS A 201 -4.59 9.00 -22.90
CA LYS A 201 -3.90 9.88 -21.95
C LYS A 201 -3.59 9.17 -20.64
N LEU A 202 -2.60 9.70 -19.94
CA LEU A 202 -2.19 9.25 -18.62
C LEU A 202 -2.30 10.38 -17.61
N LEU A 203 -3.09 10.16 -16.56
CA LEU A 203 -3.09 11.01 -15.37
C LEU A 203 -2.10 10.44 -14.35
N ILE A 204 -1.17 11.28 -13.90
CA ILE A 204 -0.21 10.97 -12.84
C ILE A 204 -0.57 11.82 -11.62
N VAL A 205 -1.19 11.17 -10.63
CA VAL A 205 -1.58 11.79 -9.37
C VAL A 205 -0.53 11.48 -8.30
N GLY A 206 -0.03 12.54 -7.67
CA GLY A 206 0.96 12.46 -6.60
C GLY A 206 2.17 13.34 -6.82
N ASP A 207 3.12 13.26 -5.90
CA ASP A 207 4.36 14.05 -5.91
C ASP A 207 5.56 13.22 -5.45
N GLY A 208 6.76 13.72 -5.71
CA GLY A 208 7.98 13.07 -5.28
C GLY A 208 9.25 13.57 -5.99
N PRO A 209 10.41 13.16 -5.49
CA PRO A 209 11.70 13.66 -6.00
C PRO A 209 11.95 13.34 -7.49
N TYR A 210 11.19 12.40 -8.06
CA TYR A 210 11.35 11.98 -9.45
C TYR A 210 10.55 12.84 -10.45
N LEU A 211 9.66 13.73 -10.00
CA LEU A 211 8.76 14.52 -10.85
C LEU A 211 9.50 15.24 -12.00
N ASN A 212 10.58 15.95 -11.69
CA ASN A 212 11.33 16.72 -12.71
C ASN A 212 11.98 15.81 -13.76
N TRP A 213 12.44 14.62 -13.36
CA TRP A 213 13.01 13.64 -14.28
C TRP A 213 11.91 13.07 -15.20
N LEU A 214 10.74 12.72 -14.66
CA LEU A 214 9.59 12.22 -15.41
C LEU A 214 9.08 13.24 -16.43
N LYS A 215 8.99 14.53 -16.06
CA LYS A 215 8.63 15.60 -16.98
C LYS A 215 9.65 15.77 -18.13
N ARG A 216 10.95 15.63 -17.83
CA ARG A 216 11.99 15.63 -18.88
C ARG A 216 11.87 14.42 -19.80
N LEU A 217 11.57 13.24 -19.26
CA LEU A 217 11.35 12.02 -20.02
C LEU A 217 10.17 12.17 -20.99
N ALA A 218 9.02 12.65 -20.49
CA ALA A 218 7.83 12.90 -21.30
C ALA A 218 8.13 13.84 -22.48
N ARG A 219 8.84 14.97 -22.23
CA ARG A 219 9.30 15.90 -23.27
C ARG A 219 10.22 15.25 -24.28
N LYS A 220 11.21 14.48 -23.82
CA LYS A 220 12.17 13.78 -24.71
C LYS A 220 11.43 12.81 -25.66
N MET A 221 10.32 12.24 -25.20
CA MET A 221 9.49 11.30 -25.97
C MET A 221 8.35 11.98 -26.73
N LYS A 222 8.21 13.32 -26.65
CA LYS A 222 7.15 14.11 -27.29
C LYS A 222 5.72 13.68 -26.85
N LEU A 223 5.58 13.33 -25.58
CA LEU A 223 4.34 12.84 -24.97
C LEU A 223 3.66 13.86 -24.05
N GLU A 224 4.08 15.15 -24.05
CA GLU A 224 3.55 16.19 -23.15
C GLU A 224 2.04 16.36 -23.28
N ASN A 225 1.49 16.19 -24.47
CA ASN A 225 0.05 16.33 -24.74
C ASN A 225 -0.75 15.10 -24.28
N ARG A 226 -0.07 13.97 -24.01
CA ARG A 226 -0.69 12.72 -23.57
C ARG A 226 -0.51 12.43 -22.08
N ILE A 227 0.32 13.21 -21.37
CA ILE A 227 0.64 12.98 -19.95
C ILE A 227 0.31 14.20 -19.12
N VAL A 228 -0.57 14.03 -18.14
CA VAL A 228 -0.95 15.09 -17.20
C VAL A 228 -0.36 14.78 -15.83
N PHE A 229 0.60 15.58 -15.39
CA PHE A 229 1.09 15.56 -14.02
C PHE A 229 0.15 16.41 -13.15
N VAL A 230 -0.80 15.77 -12.49
CA VAL A 230 -1.84 16.43 -11.67
C VAL A 230 -1.25 17.06 -10.40
N GLY A 231 -0.20 16.44 -9.86
CA GLY A 231 0.34 16.77 -8.54
C GLY A 231 -0.40 16.07 -7.40
N PRO A 232 -0.12 16.46 -6.14
CA PRO A 232 -0.82 15.92 -4.98
C PRO A 232 -2.25 16.45 -4.94
N ILE A 233 -3.19 15.60 -4.64
CA ILE A 233 -4.61 15.93 -4.44
C ILE A 233 -5.05 15.60 -3.03
N SER A 234 -6.11 16.23 -2.54
CA SER A 234 -6.69 15.83 -1.26
C SER A 234 -7.39 14.48 -1.37
N ASP A 235 -7.39 13.74 -0.28
CA ASP A 235 -8.08 12.45 -0.17
C ASP A 235 -9.57 12.52 -0.55
N TYR A 236 -10.19 13.67 -0.35
CA TYR A 236 -11.59 13.91 -0.72
C TYR A 236 -11.85 13.74 -2.22
N TRP A 237 -10.94 14.21 -3.08
CA TRP A 237 -11.09 14.16 -4.54
C TRP A 237 -10.60 12.87 -5.18
N LEU A 238 -9.82 12.06 -4.46
CA LEU A 238 -9.19 10.87 -5.00
C LEU A 238 -10.19 9.88 -5.63
N PRO A 239 -11.37 9.58 -5.02
CA PRO A 239 -12.36 8.72 -5.66
C PRO A 239 -12.87 9.19 -7.02
N ALA A 240 -12.96 10.52 -7.24
CA ALA A 240 -13.37 11.08 -8.53
C ALA A 240 -12.34 10.82 -9.64
N TYR A 241 -11.04 10.82 -9.31
CA TYR A 241 -10.00 10.47 -10.28
C TYR A 241 -10.07 8.99 -10.70
N TYR A 242 -10.33 8.08 -9.76
CA TYR A 242 -10.57 6.69 -10.10
C TYR A 242 -11.83 6.53 -10.98
N ALA A 243 -12.93 7.19 -10.63
CA ALA A 243 -14.17 7.13 -11.38
C ALA A 243 -14.02 7.65 -12.82
N ALA A 244 -13.19 8.68 -13.03
CA ALA A 244 -12.96 9.32 -14.33
C ALA A 244 -12.21 8.46 -15.34
N THR A 245 -11.46 7.45 -14.92
CA THR A 245 -10.50 6.73 -15.75
C THR A 245 -11.00 5.38 -16.22
N ASP A 246 -10.39 4.83 -17.26
CA ASP A 246 -10.75 3.54 -17.84
C ASP A 246 -9.93 2.39 -17.26
N VAL A 247 -8.73 2.69 -16.75
CA VAL A 247 -7.80 1.70 -16.19
C VAL A 247 -6.90 2.30 -15.12
N VAL A 248 -6.57 1.53 -14.10
CA VAL A 248 -5.61 1.90 -13.06
C VAL A 248 -4.35 1.07 -13.21
N ILE A 249 -3.18 1.73 -13.15
CA ILE A 249 -1.89 1.09 -13.43
C ILE A 249 -0.96 1.23 -12.23
N LEU A 250 -0.35 0.11 -11.83
CA LEU A 250 0.70 0.05 -10.81
C LEU A 250 1.92 -0.68 -11.38
N PRO A 251 2.80 0.02 -12.14
CA PRO A 251 3.91 -0.56 -12.87
C PRO A 251 5.17 -0.67 -12.00
N SER A 252 5.02 -0.99 -10.73
CA SER A 252 6.11 -1.02 -9.76
C SER A 252 7.21 -2.02 -10.16
N THR A 253 8.47 -1.68 -9.87
CA THR A 253 9.63 -2.41 -10.37
C THR A 253 10.43 -3.12 -9.27
N SER A 254 9.97 -3.07 -8.02
CA SER A 254 10.65 -3.74 -6.92
C SER A 254 9.69 -4.08 -5.78
N ARG A 255 10.13 -4.98 -4.91
CA ARG A 255 9.43 -5.46 -3.70
C ARG A 255 9.17 -4.39 -2.64
N LEU A 256 9.69 -3.15 -2.81
CA LEU A 256 9.29 -2.00 -2.00
C LEU A 256 7.79 -1.67 -2.16
N GLU A 257 7.17 -2.15 -3.25
CA GLU A 257 5.72 -2.24 -3.39
C GLU A 257 5.27 -3.62 -2.93
N ALA A 258 4.95 -3.76 -1.67
CA ALA A 258 4.66 -5.07 -1.09
C ALA A 258 3.19 -5.52 -1.20
N PHE A 259 2.29 -4.64 -1.67
CA PHE A 259 0.87 -4.98 -1.83
C PHE A 259 0.18 -4.20 -2.96
N GLY A 260 0.26 -2.86 -2.93
CA GLY A 260 -0.40 -2.01 -3.92
C GLY A 260 -1.85 -1.65 -3.57
N ILE A 261 -2.07 -0.93 -2.47
CA ILE A 261 -3.40 -0.45 -2.03
C ILE A 261 -4.14 0.28 -3.15
N VAL A 262 -3.41 1.01 -4.00
CA VAL A 262 -3.96 1.68 -5.21
C VAL A 262 -4.74 0.71 -6.11
N GLY A 263 -4.30 -0.55 -6.21
CA GLY A 263 -5.05 -1.59 -6.92
C GLY A 263 -6.40 -1.89 -6.26
N LEU A 264 -6.45 -1.95 -4.92
CA LEU A 264 -7.74 -2.12 -4.21
C LEU A 264 -8.68 -0.95 -4.44
N GLU A 265 -8.16 0.29 -4.41
CA GLU A 265 -8.95 1.51 -4.67
C GLU A 265 -9.50 1.51 -6.11
N GLY A 266 -8.68 1.06 -7.10
CA GLY A 266 -9.09 0.87 -8.48
C GLY A 266 -10.20 -0.17 -8.64
N MET A 267 -10.02 -1.38 -8.08
CA MET A 267 -11.06 -2.42 -8.07
C MET A 267 -12.34 -1.97 -7.36
N ALA A 268 -12.21 -1.31 -6.21
CA ALA A 268 -13.36 -0.78 -5.47
C ALA A 268 -14.15 0.25 -6.30
N SER A 269 -13.45 1.02 -7.15
CA SER A 269 -14.05 1.96 -8.11
C SER A 269 -14.52 1.28 -9.40
N GLY A 270 -14.51 -0.05 -9.49
CA GLY A 270 -14.97 -0.80 -10.65
C GLY A 270 -14.06 -0.68 -11.88
N LYS A 271 -12.75 -0.44 -11.68
CA LYS A 271 -11.80 -0.28 -12.79
C LYS A 271 -10.93 -1.52 -12.96
N PRO A 272 -10.67 -1.93 -14.24
CA PRO A 272 -9.66 -2.94 -14.51
C PRO A 272 -8.28 -2.46 -14.10
N LEU A 273 -7.39 -3.40 -13.79
CA LEU A 273 -6.04 -3.09 -13.34
C LEU A 273 -4.99 -3.58 -14.33
N ILE A 274 -3.86 -2.86 -14.39
CA ILE A 274 -2.61 -3.37 -14.97
C ILE A 274 -1.54 -3.30 -13.89
N LEU A 275 -1.07 -4.44 -13.42
CA LEU A 275 -0.13 -4.56 -12.32
C LEU A 275 1.16 -5.25 -12.78
N SER A 276 2.28 -4.89 -12.16
CA SER A 276 3.53 -5.62 -12.40
C SER A 276 3.55 -6.98 -11.69
N ASP A 277 4.18 -7.96 -12.33
CA ASP A 277 4.43 -9.29 -11.78
C ASP A 277 5.57 -9.28 -10.73
N ILE A 278 5.27 -8.68 -9.58
CA ILE A 278 6.16 -8.68 -8.41
C ILE A 278 5.43 -9.26 -7.21
N PRO A 279 6.16 -9.98 -6.32
CA PRO A 279 5.56 -10.55 -5.11
C PRO A 279 4.80 -9.51 -4.29
N GLY A 280 3.59 -9.88 -3.87
CA GLY A 280 2.67 -9.01 -3.15
C GLY A 280 1.70 -8.28 -4.09
N VAL A 281 2.20 -7.61 -5.10
CA VAL A 281 1.37 -6.87 -6.06
C VAL A 281 0.56 -7.81 -6.96
N ARG A 282 1.20 -8.87 -7.48
CA ARG A 282 0.53 -9.88 -8.33
C ARG A 282 -0.65 -10.59 -7.65
N ASP A 283 -0.62 -10.72 -6.31
CA ASP A 283 -1.64 -11.43 -5.55
C ASP A 283 -2.96 -10.65 -5.42
N VAL A 284 -2.94 -9.35 -5.74
CA VAL A 284 -4.11 -8.47 -5.62
C VAL A 284 -5.20 -8.85 -6.61
N ILE A 285 -4.81 -9.26 -7.82
CA ILE A 285 -5.74 -9.66 -8.90
C ILE A 285 -5.43 -11.05 -9.44
N SER A 286 -6.38 -11.60 -10.20
CA SER A 286 -6.20 -12.68 -11.15
C SER A 286 -6.35 -12.15 -12.59
N SER A 287 -6.33 -13.02 -13.58
CA SER A 287 -6.62 -12.65 -14.98
C SER A 287 -8.07 -12.18 -15.23
N GLU A 288 -8.93 -12.30 -14.23
CA GLU A 288 -10.34 -11.90 -14.35
C GLU A 288 -10.56 -10.42 -14.05
N GLU A 289 -9.66 -9.77 -13.29
CA GLU A 289 -9.80 -8.38 -12.86
C GLU A 289 -8.85 -7.42 -13.61
N GLY A 290 -7.93 -7.96 -14.41
CA GLY A 290 -6.96 -7.14 -15.13
C GLY A 290 -5.80 -7.92 -15.72
N PHE A 291 -4.70 -7.24 -15.96
CA PHE A 291 -3.49 -7.80 -16.54
C PHE A 291 -2.33 -7.73 -15.54
N ILE A 292 -1.56 -8.81 -15.47
CA ILE A 292 -0.26 -8.86 -14.78
C ILE A 292 0.80 -8.85 -15.86
N VAL A 293 1.74 -7.90 -15.79
CA VAL A 293 2.78 -7.67 -16.79
C VAL A 293 4.17 -7.77 -16.17
N GLU A 294 5.15 -8.23 -16.94
CA GLU A 294 6.53 -8.28 -16.49
C GLU A 294 7.04 -6.89 -16.07
N PRO A 295 7.75 -6.78 -14.93
CA PRO A 295 8.36 -5.53 -14.53
C PRO A 295 9.39 -5.06 -15.54
N LEU A 296 9.52 -3.74 -15.72
CA LEU A 296 10.47 -3.10 -16.63
C LEU A 296 10.22 -3.35 -18.13
N ASP A 297 9.09 -3.93 -18.50
CA ASP A 297 8.70 -4.18 -19.89
C ASP A 297 7.65 -3.14 -20.36
N PRO A 298 8.06 -2.08 -21.07
CA PRO A 298 7.14 -1.07 -21.57
C PRO A 298 6.24 -1.56 -22.72
N GLU A 299 6.68 -2.57 -23.49
CA GLU A 299 5.91 -3.10 -24.62
C GLU A 299 4.75 -3.96 -24.10
N ALA A 300 5.03 -4.89 -23.15
CA ALA A 300 3.97 -5.66 -22.50
C ALA A 300 2.94 -4.77 -21.78
N LEU A 301 3.40 -3.68 -21.17
CA LEU A 301 2.52 -2.71 -20.53
C LEU A 301 1.65 -1.96 -21.56
N ALA A 302 2.20 -1.61 -22.72
CA ALA A 302 1.47 -1.00 -23.82
C ALA A 302 0.42 -1.94 -24.42
N GLU A 303 0.77 -3.21 -24.65
CA GLU A 303 -0.18 -4.21 -25.10
C GLU A 303 -1.37 -4.38 -24.16
N ALA A 304 -1.11 -4.39 -22.85
CA ALA A 304 -2.17 -4.45 -21.85
C ALA A 304 -3.07 -3.21 -21.88
N LEU A 305 -2.49 -2.01 -22.05
CA LEU A 305 -3.23 -0.75 -22.21
C LEU A 305 -4.12 -0.79 -23.46
N GLU A 306 -3.56 -1.16 -24.61
CA GLU A 306 -4.30 -1.27 -25.86
C GLU A 306 -5.47 -2.27 -25.77
N LYS A 307 -5.26 -3.41 -25.08
CA LYS A 307 -6.34 -4.37 -24.84
C LYS A 307 -7.48 -3.77 -24.02
N VAL A 308 -7.17 -3.04 -22.95
CA VAL A 308 -8.20 -2.39 -22.12
C VAL A 308 -8.95 -1.32 -22.93
N TRP A 309 -8.25 -0.52 -23.71
CA TRP A 309 -8.84 0.59 -24.46
C TRP A 309 -9.63 0.15 -25.68
N ASN A 310 -9.15 -0.87 -26.41
CA ASN A 310 -9.79 -1.35 -27.62
C ASN A 310 -10.96 -2.34 -27.36
N TYR A 311 -11.05 -2.89 -26.13
CA TYR A 311 -12.11 -3.83 -25.73
C TYR A 311 -12.88 -3.34 -24.49
N PRO A 312 -13.67 -2.23 -24.59
CA PRO A 312 -14.32 -1.60 -23.44
C PRO A 312 -15.30 -2.53 -22.69
N GLU A 313 -15.97 -3.44 -23.39
CA GLU A 313 -16.86 -4.41 -22.71
C GLU A 313 -16.09 -5.42 -21.86
N MET A 314 -14.93 -5.88 -22.34
CA MET A 314 -14.02 -6.70 -21.54
C MET A 314 -13.52 -5.93 -20.31
N ALA A 315 -13.06 -4.70 -20.50
CA ALA A 315 -12.59 -3.82 -19.43
C ALA A 315 -13.66 -3.59 -18.35
N LYS A 316 -14.90 -3.35 -18.77
CA LYS A 316 -16.06 -3.21 -17.87
C LYS A 316 -16.35 -4.48 -17.07
N GLN A 317 -16.26 -5.67 -17.71
CA GLN A 317 -16.43 -6.94 -17.00
C GLN A 317 -15.29 -7.18 -16.00
N MET A 318 -14.04 -6.89 -16.37
CA MET A 318 -12.91 -6.95 -15.44
C MET A 318 -13.11 -6.02 -14.23
N GLY A 319 -13.53 -4.78 -14.45
CA GLY A 319 -13.83 -3.83 -13.38
C GLY A 319 -14.95 -4.32 -12.47
N LYS A 320 -16.02 -4.92 -13.01
CA LYS A 320 -17.10 -5.49 -12.20
C LYS A 320 -16.61 -6.64 -11.33
N ARG A 321 -15.84 -7.58 -11.88
CA ARG A 321 -15.24 -8.68 -11.12
C ARG A 321 -14.28 -8.18 -10.05
N GLY A 322 -13.50 -7.13 -10.36
CA GLY A 322 -12.65 -6.45 -9.41
C GLY A 322 -13.44 -5.91 -8.23
N ARG A 323 -14.59 -5.27 -8.47
CA ARG A 323 -15.49 -4.79 -7.41
C ARG A 323 -16.00 -5.94 -6.53
N GLU A 324 -16.50 -7.00 -7.12
CA GLU A 324 -16.99 -8.19 -6.40
C GLU A 324 -15.87 -8.83 -5.56
N ARG A 325 -14.66 -8.94 -6.11
CA ARG A 325 -13.48 -9.47 -5.41
C ARG A 325 -13.10 -8.62 -4.22
N VAL A 326 -13.04 -7.30 -4.38
CA VAL A 326 -12.59 -6.40 -3.30
C VAL A 326 -13.60 -6.37 -2.15
N GLU A 327 -14.89 -6.39 -2.42
CA GLU A 327 -15.94 -6.47 -1.39
C GLU A 327 -15.84 -7.77 -0.60
N LYS A 328 -15.57 -8.87 -1.27
CA LYS A 328 -15.49 -10.19 -0.65
C LYS A 328 -14.22 -10.40 0.19
N LEU A 329 -13.06 -9.91 -0.27
CA LEU A 329 -11.76 -10.28 0.28
C LEU A 329 -11.02 -9.15 0.97
N PHE A 330 -11.26 -7.89 0.60
CA PHE A 330 -10.45 -6.75 0.98
C PHE A 330 -11.25 -5.62 1.66
N SER A 331 -12.50 -5.88 2.08
CA SER A 331 -13.27 -4.93 2.86
C SER A 331 -12.71 -4.81 4.29
N TRP A 332 -12.84 -3.64 4.90
CA TRP A 332 -12.42 -3.43 6.29
C TRP A 332 -13.11 -4.38 7.27
N GLU A 333 -14.36 -4.75 7.00
CA GLU A 333 -15.13 -5.70 7.82
C GLU A 333 -14.51 -7.10 7.79
N LYS A 334 -14.14 -7.57 6.59
CA LYS A 334 -13.52 -8.90 6.42
C LYS A 334 -12.14 -8.95 7.07
N VAL A 335 -11.29 -7.98 6.75
CA VAL A 335 -9.90 -7.91 7.24
C VAL A 335 -9.86 -7.73 8.77
N ALA A 336 -10.74 -6.89 9.33
CA ALA A 336 -10.80 -6.73 10.78
C ALA A 336 -11.21 -8.01 11.51
N ARG A 337 -12.17 -8.80 10.95
CA ARG A 337 -12.55 -10.10 11.52
C ARG A 337 -11.42 -11.12 11.44
N ASP A 338 -10.61 -11.09 10.39
CA ASP A 338 -9.45 -11.99 10.27
C ASP A 338 -8.36 -11.62 11.28
N ILE A 339 -8.12 -10.33 11.51
CA ILE A 339 -7.22 -9.85 12.57
C ILE A 339 -7.77 -10.19 13.95
N GLU A 340 -9.07 -10.00 14.19
CA GLU A 340 -9.73 -10.34 15.45
C GLU A 340 -9.54 -11.82 15.81
N LYS A 341 -9.72 -12.73 14.85
CA LYS A 341 -9.45 -14.17 15.08
C LYS A 341 -8.03 -14.42 15.57
N ILE A 342 -7.05 -13.77 14.95
CA ILE A 342 -5.66 -13.89 15.38
C ILE A 342 -5.48 -13.37 16.80
N PHE A 343 -6.10 -12.23 17.15
CA PHE A 343 -6.03 -11.68 18.50
C PHE A 343 -6.62 -12.64 19.53
N ILE A 344 -7.79 -13.23 19.25
CA ILE A 344 -8.43 -14.22 20.11
C ILE A 344 -7.52 -15.45 20.29
N GLU A 345 -6.93 -15.97 19.20
CA GLU A 345 -6.05 -17.14 19.26
C GLU A 345 -4.80 -16.92 20.12
N VAL A 346 -4.19 -15.72 20.07
CA VAL A 346 -2.97 -15.44 20.85
C VAL A 346 -3.27 -15.07 22.30
N THR A 347 -4.48 -14.57 22.60
CA THR A 347 -4.89 -14.24 23.96
C THR A 347 -5.47 -15.44 24.72
N ALA A 348 -5.88 -16.50 24.02
CA ALA A 348 -6.39 -17.72 24.63
C ALA A 348 -5.28 -18.68 25.12
N LYS A 349 -4.03 -18.40 24.79
CA LYS A 349 -2.85 -19.17 25.23
C LYS A 349 -2.36 -18.69 26.60
#